data_b049fd977c930aee1b125ec432cc109c
#
_entry.id   b049fd977c930aee1b125ec432cc109c
#
_cell.length_a   1.000
_cell.length_b   1.000
_cell.length_c   1.000
_cell.angle_alpha   90.00
_cell.angle_beta   90.00
_cell.angle_gamma   90.00
#
_symmetry.space_group_name_H-M   'P 1'
#
loop_
_entity.id
_entity.type
_entity.pdbx_description
1 polymer ?
#
loop_
_entity_poly.entity_id
_entity_poly.type
_entity_poly.pdbx_seq_one_letter_code
_entity_poly.pdbx_strand_id
1 'polypeptide(L)'
;MDCSSELVKLLNEIERLSEQVAFLYNQHIMKIAIINGPNLNLLGKREPEIYGSETFEQFFEKLQKKYPSVQLTYYQSNIEGELIDKIHEIGFEYDGIILNAGAYTHTSIAIADAIKAVTTPVLEVHISNTYARETFRHKSYISPVAKGLILGLGLKSYELALISFL
;
A
#
# COMPACT_ATOMS: atom_id res chain seq x y z
N MET A 1 41.80 36.66 -9.58
CA MET A 1 40.86 35.53 -9.73
C MET A 1 39.48 36.09 -9.56
N ASP A 2 38.67 36.01 -10.61
CA ASP A 2 37.35 36.65 -10.61
C ASP A 2 36.33 35.70 -9.89
N CYS A 3 36.13 36.00 -8.60
CA CYS A 3 35.21 35.26 -7.73
C CYS A 3 33.76 35.27 -8.28
N SER A 4 33.41 36.29 -9.08
CA SER A 4 32.10 36.42 -9.71
C SER A 4 31.86 35.37 -10.80
N SER A 5 32.90 35.04 -11.58
CA SER A 5 32.79 34.04 -12.66
C SER A 5 32.70 32.59 -12.13
N GLU A 6 33.33 32.28 -11.00
CA GLU A 6 33.24 31.00 -10.33
C GLU A 6 31.84 30.78 -9.69
N LEU A 7 31.30 31.83 -9.08
CA LEU A 7 29.96 31.79 -8.49
C LEU A 7 28.89 31.52 -9.56
N VAL A 8 28.97 32.16 -10.71
CA VAL A 8 28.04 31.94 -11.84
C VAL A 8 28.14 30.52 -12.37
N LYS A 9 29.35 29.94 -12.47
CA LYS A 9 29.51 28.52 -12.88
C LYS A 9 28.89 27.56 -11.88
N LEU A 10 29.06 27.80 -10.57
CA LEU A 10 28.45 26.97 -9.53
C LEU A 10 26.93 27.07 -9.55
N LEU A 11 26.35 28.23 -9.74
CA LEU A 11 24.89 28.40 -9.83
C LEU A 11 24.31 27.66 -11.03
N ASN A 12 24.94 27.75 -12.21
CA ASN A 12 24.52 27.04 -13.40
C ASN A 12 24.60 25.50 -13.23
N GLU A 13 25.63 25.01 -12.51
CA GLU A 13 25.76 23.58 -12.23
C GLU A 13 24.71 23.11 -11.24
N ILE A 14 24.37 23.88 -10.22
CA ILE A 14 23.28 23.58 -9.28
C ILE A 14 21.93 23.51 -10.02
N GLU A 15 21.68 24.47 -10.91
CA GLU A 15 20.46 24.51 -11.71
C GLU A 15 20.35 23.29 -12.64
N ARG A 16 21.42 22.93 -13.33
CA ARG A 16 21.52 21.72 -14.17
C ARG A 16 21.28 20.43 -13.36
N LEU A 17 21.88 20.30 -12.17
CA LEU A 17 21.70 19.16 -11.30
C LEU A 17 20.26 19.09 -10.77
N SER A 18 19.65 20.23 -10.44
CA SER A 18 18.25 20.28 -10.00
C SER A 18 17.29 19.83 -11.09
N GLU A 19 17.51 20.23 -12.35
CA GLU A 19 16.73 19.78 -13.51
C GLU A 19 16.91 18.28 -13.76
N GLN A 20 18.13 17.74 -13.65
CA GLN A 20 18.40 16.31 -13.76
C GLN A 20 17.71 15.51 -12.67
N VAL A 21 17.74 15.97 -11.42
CA VAL A 21 17.05 15.34 -10.29
C VAL A 21 15.53 15.37 -10.53
N ALA A 22 14.97 16.50 -10.94
CA ALA A 22 13.55 16.63 -11.28
C ALA A 22 13.15 15.71 -12.43
N PHE A 23 13.99 15.57 -13.46
CA PHE A 23 13.77 14.65 -14.58
C PHE A 23 13.79 13.20 -14.12
N LEU A 24 14.76 12.80 -13.28
CA LEU A 24 14.85 11.44 -12.72
C LEU A 24 13.68 11.15 -11.77
N TYR A 25 13.27 12.13 -10.97
CA TYR A 25 12.11 12.02 -10.10
C TYR A 25 10.80 11.85 -10.88
N ASN A 26 10.64 12.57 -11.99
CA ASN A 26 9.50 12.42 -12.90
C ASN A 26 9.49 11.09 -13.69
N GLN A 27 10.59 10.34 -13.69
CA GLN A 27 10.67 8.99 -14.28
C GLN A 27 10.44 7.87 -13.26
N HIS A 28 10.34 8.19 -11.95
CA HIS A 28 10.03 7.19 -10.94
C HIS A 28 8.56 6.75 -11.08
N ILE A 29 8.36 5.58 -11.63
CA ILE A 29 7.03 4.95 -11.66
C ILE A 29 6.75 4.43 -10.26
N MET A 30 5.79 5.05 -9.57
CA MET A 30 5.38 4.64 -8.23
C MET A 30 4.89 3.19 -8.23
N LYS A 31 5.45 2.35 -7.36
CA LYS A 31 5.11 0.93 -7.22
C LYS A 31 4.31 0.72 -5.94
N ILE A 32 3.06 0.34 -6.06
CA ILE A 32 2.19 0.04 -4.92
C ILE A 32 1.71 -1.41 -5.00
N ALA A 33 1.88 -2.14 -3.91
CA ALA A 33 1.36 -3.50 -3.79
C ALA A 33 0.08 -3.53 -2.95
N ILE A 34 -0.90 -4.30 -3.39
CA ILE A 34 -2.06 -4.67 -2.58
C ILE A 34 -1.89 -6.13 -2.16
N ILE A 35 -1.87 -6.37 -0.85
CA ILE A 35 -1.77 -7.70 -0.26
C ILE A 35 -3.07 -8.00 0.50
N ASN A 36 -3.75 -9.06 0.09
CA ASN A 36 -4.98 -9.53 0.71
C ASN A 36 -4.77 -10.85 1.44
N GLY A 37 -5.26 -10.92 2.66
CA GLY A 37 -5.26 -12.10 3.52
C GLY A 37 -6.45 -13.04 3.28
N PRO A 38 -6.74 -13.91 4.25
CA PRO A 38 -7.68 -15.02 4.12
C PRO A 38 -9.10 -14.56 3.77
N ASN A 39 -9.74 -15.38 2.93
CA ASN A 39 -11.12 -15.26 2.45
C ASN A 39 -11.39 -14.05 1.53
N LEU A 40 -10.42 -13.20 1.25
CA LEU A 40 -10.61 -12.06 0.34
C LEU A 40 -10.65 -12.49 -1.14
N ASN A 41 -10.20 -13.70 -1.46
CA ASN A 41 -10.43 -14.37 -2.74
C ASN A 41 -11.90 -14.73 -3.01
N LEU A 42 -12.76 -14.62 -1.99
CA LEU A 42 -14.20 -14.93 -2.09
C LEU A 42 -15.07 -13.66 -2.20
N LEU A 43 -14.47 -12.49 -2.38
CA LEU A 43 -15.22 -11.25 -2.63
C LEU A 43 -16.09 -11.40 -3.89
N GLY A 44 -17.31 -10.86 -3.82
CA GLY A 44 -18.32 -11.01 -4.87
C GLY A 44 -19.07 -12.35 -4.87
N LYS A 45 -18.55 -13.36 -4.14
CA LYS A 45 -19.21 -14.68 -3.99
C LYS A 45 -19.78 -14.88 -2.59
N ARG A 46 -19.13 -14.33 -1.57
CA ARG A 46 -19.50 -14.46 -0.16
C ARG A 46 -20.11 -13.15 0.34
N GLU A 47 -21.25 -13.26 1.05
CA GLU A 47 -21.91 -12.14 1.74
C GLU A 47 -22.03 -10.87 0.87
N PRO A 48 -22.67 -10.94 -0.33
CA PRO A 48 -22.75 -9.80 -1.26
C PRO A 48 -23.46 -8.58 -0.64
N GLU A 49 -24.29 -8.79 0.38
CA GLU A 49 -24.96 -7.73 1.16
C GLU A 49 -23.98 -6.87 1.96
N ILE A 50 -22.82 -7.45 2.37
CA ILE A 50 -21.79 -6.76 3.16
C ILE A 50 -20.65 -6.27 2.27
N TYR A 51 -20.22 -7.09 1.30
CA TYR A 51 -19.01 -6.85 0.51
C TYR A 51 -19.29 -6.45 -0.94
N GLY A 52 -20.57 -6.49 -1.37
CA GLY A 52 -20.96 -6.24 -2.77
C GLY A 52 -20.78 -7.49 -3.66
N SER A 53 -21.27 -7.39 -4.91
CA SER A 53 -21.17 -8.45 -5.93
C SER A 53 -19.92 -8.36 -6.79
N GLU A 54 -19.10 -7.34 -6.62
CA GLU A 54 -17.87 -7.13 -7.38
C GLU A 54 -16.74 -8.01 -6.82
N THR A 55 -16.03 -8.73 -7.69
CA THR A 55 -14.85 -9.48 -7.28
C THR A 55 -13.67 -8.53 -7.09
N PHE A 56 -12.65 -8.97 -6.31
CA PHE A 56 -11.47 -8.13 -6.11
C PHE A 56 -10.70 -7.90 -7.42
N GLU A 57 -10.63 -8.90 -8.28
CA GLU A 57 -9.98 -8.82 -9.60
C GLU A 57 -10.64 -7.76 -10.48
N GLN A 58 -11.97 -7.72 -10.54
CA GLN A 58 -12.71 -6.69 -11.29
C GLN A 58 -12.45 -5.28 -10.74
N PHE A 59 -12.44 -5.13 -9.42
CA PHE A 59 -12.09 -3.88 -8.77
C PHE A 59 -10.64 -3.47 -9.08
N PHE A 60 -9.70 -4.41 -9.00
CA PHE A 60 -8.28 -4.17 -9.25
C PHE A 60 -8.02 -3.69 -10.68
N GLU A 61 -8.64 -4.32 -11.68
CA GLU A 61 -8.57 -3.87 -13.08
C GLU A 61 -9.08 -2.43 -13.26
N LYS A 62 -10.19 -2.07 -12.59
CA LYS A 62 -10.71 -0.71 -12.62
C LYS A 62 -9.74 0.28 -11.99
N LEU A 63 -9.12 -0.12 -10.87
CA LEU A 63 -8.14 0.70 -10.17
C LEU A 63 -6.90 0.95 -11.03
N GLN A 64 -6.37 -0.08 -11.70
CA GLN A 64 -5.25 0.06 -12.64
C GLN A 64 -5.58 1.01 -13.80
N LYS A 65 -6.77 0.89 -14.39
CA LYS A 65 -7.22 1.78 -15.46
C LYS A 65 -7.39 3.23 -15.01
N LYS A 66 -7.78 3.44 -13.75
CA LYS A 66 -7.98 4.77 -13.18
C LYS A 66 -6.67 5.47 -12.82
N TYR A 67 -5.64 4.71 -12.46
CA TYR A 67 -4.33 5.22 -12.04
C TYR A 67 -3.20 4.65 -12.91
N PRO A 68 -3.17 4.96 -14.22
CA PRO A 68 -2.22 4.33 -15.16
C PRO A 68 -0.76 4.73 -14.94
N SER A 69 -0.50 5.79 -14.18
CA SER A 69 0.86 6.23 -13.79
C SER A 69 1.43 5.46 -12.60
N VAL A 70 0.64 4.58 -11.97
CA VAL A 70 1.08 3.78 -10.81
C VAL A 70 1.22 2.32 -11.24
N GLN A 71 2.35 1.72 -10.95
CA GLN A 71 2.52 0.28 -11.10
C GLN A 71 1.86 -0.43 -9.92
N LEU A 72 0.62 -0.89 -10.11
CA LEU A 72 -0.11 -1.66 -9.12
C LEU A 72 0.16 -3.14 -9.28
N THR A 73 0.46 -3.82 -8.16
CA THR A 73 0.53 -5.28 -8.08
C THR A 73 -0.46 -5.81 -7.05
N TYR A 74 -0.92 -7.03 -7.25
CA TYR A 74 -1.87 -7.68 -6.37
C TYR A 74 -1.39 -9.07 -5.97
N TYR A 75 -1.50 -9.37 -4.69
CA TYR A 75 -1.23 -10.67 -4.12
C TYR A 75 -2.31 -11.05 -3.12
N GLN A 76 -2.72 -12.31 -3.08
CA GLN A 76 -3.66 -12.84 -2.10
C GLN A 76 -3.20 -14.21 -1.61
N SER A 77 -3.26 -14.43 -0.30
CA SER A 77 -3.10 -15.76 0.28
C SER A 77 -3.94 -15.95 1.53
N ASN A 78 -4.34 -17.20 1.76
CA ASN A 78 -4.96 -17.64 3.01
C ASN A 78 -3.92 -18.12 4.04
N ILE A 79 -2.64 -18.17 3.66
CA ILE A 79 -1.55 -18.71 4.46
C ILE A 79 -0.73 -17.55 5.05
N GLU A 80 -0.62 -17.51 6.38
CA GLU A 80 0.08 -16.43 7.10
C GLU A 80 1.54 -16.26 6.65
N GLY A 81 2.27 -17.38 6.54
CA GLY A 81 3.68 -17.36 6.11
C GLY A 81 3.87 -16.77 4.72
N GLU A 82 2.97 -17.07 3.77
CA GLU A 82 3.05 -16.51 2.41
C GLU A 82 2.80 -14.99 2.39
N LEU A 83 1.98 -14.46 3.30
CA LEU A 83 1.79 -13.02 3.45
C LEU A 83 3.07 -12.37 3.99
N ILE A 84 3.74 -13.01 4.96
CA ILE A 84 5.01 -12.57 5.51
C ILE A 84 6.09 -12.57 4.44
N ASP A 85 6.24 -13.66 3.70
CA ASP A 85 7.23 -13.80 2.63
C ASP A 85 7.00 -12.72 1.56
N LYS A 86 5.74 -12.45 1.21
CA LYS A 86 5.41 -11.39 0.24
C LYS A 86 5.75 -9.99 0.76
N ILE A 87 5.52 -9.69 2.04
CA ILE A 87 5.92 -8.42 2.67
C ILE A 87 7.44 -8.27 2.61
N HIS A 88 8.20 -9.32 2.92
CA HIS A 88 9.66 -9.30 2.87
C HIS A 88 10.19 -9.12 1.45
N GLU A 89 9.59 -9.84 0.45
CA GLU A 89 9.99 -9.77 -0.96
C GLU A 89 9.94 -8.34 -1.52
N ILE A 90 8.88 -7.57 -1.18
CA ILE A 90 8.66 -6.25 -1.76
C ILE A 90 8.99 -5.09 -0.80
N GLY A 91 9.30 -5.42 0.44
CA GLY A 91 9.38 -4.48 1.56
C GLY A 91 10.54 -3.47 1.51
N PHE A 92 11.40 -3.53 0.48
CA PHE A 92 12.53 -2.60 0.28
C PHE A 92 12.53 -1.97 -1.12
N GLU A 93 11.59 -2.36 -2.00
CA GLU A 93 11.59 -1.98 -3.40
C GLU A 93 10.34 -1.20 -3.83
N TYR A 94 9.28 -1.26 -3.03
CA TYR A 94 8.01 -0.61 -3.33
C TYR A 94 7.87 0.71 -2.57
N ASP A 95 7.05 1.62 -3.12
CA ASP A 95 6.75 2.91 -2.50
C ASP A 95 5.64 2.81 -1.44
N GLY A 96 4.85 1.72 -1.50
CA GLY A 96 3.80 1.46 -0.52
C GLY A 96 3.19 0.06 -0.61
N ILE A 97 2.71 -0.41 0.52
CA ILE A 97 1.93 -1.66 0.64
C ILE A 97 0.57 -1.31 1.24
N ILE A 98 -0.50 -1.73 0.57
CA ILE A 98 -1.86 -1.69 1.06
C ILE A 98 -2.20 -3.11 1.54
N LEU A 99 -2.30 -3.29 2.85
CA LEU A 99 -2.46 -4.60 3.48
C LEU A 99 -3.86 -4.74 4.08
N ASN A 100 -4.61 -5.72 3.61
CA ASN A 100 -5.79 -6.24 4.28
C ASN A 100 -5.50 -7.66 4.76
N ALA A 101 -4.97 -7.81 5.95
CA ALA A 101 -4.61 -9.11 6.50
C ALA A 101 -5.83 -9.96 6.93
N GLY A 102 -7.06 -9.44 6.74
CA GLY A 102 -8.27 -10.15 7.14
C GLY A 102 -8.29 -10.49 8.63
N ALA A 103 -8.57 -11.74 8.99
CA ALA A 103 -8.61 -12.17 10.38
C ALA A 103 -7.23 -12.10 11.07
N TYR A 104 -6.14 -12.24 10.31
CA TYR A 104 -4.78 -12.16 10.87
C TYR A 104 -4.46 -10.80 11.49
N THR A 105 -5.18 -9.74 11.12
CA THR A 105 -5.10 -8.43 11.81
C THR A 105 -5.25 -8.56 13.33
N HIS A 106 -6.11 -9.49 13.77
CA HIS A 106 -6.49 -9.66 15.18
C HIS A 106 -5.67 -10.72 15.91
N THR A 107 -4.84 -11.50 15.19
CA THR A 107 -4.17 -12.69 15.74
C THR A 107 -2.67 -12.76 15.44
N SER A 108 -2.18 -12.12 14.37
CA SER A 108 -0.81 -12.29 13.91
C SER A 108 0.13 -11.23 14.46
N ILE A 109 0.96 -11.65 15.42
CA ILE A 109 2.15 -10.90 15.82
C ILE A 109 3.23 -11.02 14.73
N ALA A 110 3.29 -12.14 14.03
CA ALA A 110 4.31 -12.41 13.03
C ALA A 110 4.19 -11.46 11.82
N ILE A 111 2.97 -11.16 11.34
CA ILE A 111 2.77 -10.14 10.29
C ILE A 111 3.14 -8.74 10.81
N ALA A 112 2.82 -8.41 12.06
CA ALA A 112 3.22 -7.12 12.65
C ALA A 112 4.75 -6.98 12.71
N ASP A 113 5.47 -8.05 13.05
CA ASP A 113 6.93 -8.04 13.08
C ASP A 113 7.53 -7.99 11.66
N ALA A 114 6.91 -8.65 10.68
CA ALA A 114 7.31 -8.55 9.28
C ALA A 114 7.19 -7.11 8.75
N ILE A 115 6.12 -6.39 9.10
CA ILE A 115 5.94 -4.97 8.75
C ILE A 115 7.05 -4.10 9.36
N LYS A 116 7.44 -4.34 10.62
CA LYS A 116 8.55 -3.59 11.26
C LYS A 116 9.91 -3.88 10.63
N ALA A 117 10.08 -5.06 10.05
CA ALA A 117 11.35 -5.49 9.47
C ALA A 117 11.66 -4.84 8.11
N VAL A 118 10.68 -4.20 7.47
CA VAL A 118 10.81 -3.60 6.14
C VAL A 118 10.75 -2.07 6.20
N THR A 119 11.24 -1.41 5.13
CA THR A 119 11.23 0.06 5.03
C THR A 119 10.04 0.61 4.26
N THR A 120 9.43 -0.20 3.40
CA THR A 120 8.24 0.20 2.63
C THR A 120 7.06 0.48 3.58
N PRO A 121 6.46 1.68 3.52
CA PRO A 121 5.34 2.02 4.39
C PRO A 121 4.12 1.15 4.09
N VAL A 122 3.48 0.65 5.15
CA VAL A 122 2.28 -0.21 5.06
C VAL A 122 1.05 0.56 5.54
N LEU A 123 -0.01 0.60 4.74
CA LEU A 123 -1.34 1.04 5.15
C LEU A 123 -2.24 -0.17 5.38
N GLU A 124 -2.79 -0.26 6.59
CA GLU A 124 -3.79 -1.27 6.93
C GLU A 124 -5.16 -0.87 6.36
N VAL A 125 -5.83 -1.80 5.69
CA VAL A 125 -7.15 -1.57 5.08
C VAL A 125 -8.15 -2.65 5.51
N HIS A 126 -9.39 -2.25 5.79
CA HIS A 126 -10.51 -3.15 5.97
C HIS A 126 -11.72 -2.69 5.16
N ILE A 127 -12.41 -3.64 4.52
CA ILE A 127 -13.63 -3.39 3.73
C ILE A 127 -14.77 -3.00 4.67
N SER A 128 -14.96 -3.78 5.75
CA SER A 128 -16.00 -3.54 6.75
C SER A 128 -15.52 -2.63 7.88
N ASN A 129 -16.45 -1.97 8.56
CA ASN A 129 -16.19 -1.29 9.81
C ASN A 129 -15.99 -2.35 10.92
N THR A 130 -14.74 -2.57 11.32
CA THR A 130 -14.37 -3.57 12.35
C THR A 130 -14.97 -3.24 13.71
N TYR A 131 -15.21 -1.96 14.02
CA TYR A 131 -15.84 -1.53 15.28
C TYR A 131 -17.36 -1.79 15.34
N ALA A 132 -18.00 -2.01 14.20
CA ALA A 132 -19.40 -2.44 14.13
C ALA A 132 -19.56 -3.97 14.18
N ARG A 133 -18.46 -4.71 14.41
CA ARG A 133 -18.44 -6.17 14.45
C ARG A 133 -18.14 -6.67 15.87
N GLU A 134 -17.78 -7.95 15.97
CA GLU A 134 -17.51 -8.62 17.24
C GLU A 134 -16.32 -7.96 17.98
N THR A 135 -16.39 -7.86 19.30
CA THR A 135 -15.43 -7.15 20.15
C THR A 135 -13.97 -7.57 19.93
N PHE A 136 -13.73 -8.86 19.62
CA PHE A 136 -12.35 -9.33 19.35
C PHE A 136 -11.74 -8.70 18.09
N ARG A 137 -12.56 -8.11 17.18
CA ARG A 137 -12.09 -7.39 15.99
C ARG A 137 -11.71 -5.94 16.26
N HIS A 138 -11.97 -5.43 17.45
CA HIS A 138 -11.58 -4.06 17.80
C HIS A 138 -10.08 -3.94 18.09
N LYS A 139 -9.38 -5.07 18.33
CA LYS A 139 -7.93 -5.09 18.52
C LYS A 139 -7.22 -5.44 17.22
N SER A 140 -6.30 -4.58 16.78
CA SER A 140 -5.36 -4.86 15.69
C SER A 140 -3.94 -4.98 16.25
N TYR A 141 -3.19 -5.99 15.80
CA TYR A 141 -1.75 -6.07 16.00
C TYR A 141 -0.98 -5.32 14.90
N ILE A 142 -1.63 -5.05 13.77
CA ILE A 142 -1.05 -4.39 12.59
C ILE A 142 -1.10 -2.87 12.71
N SER A 143 -2.23 -2.30 13.17
CA SER A 143 -2.41 -0.84 13.24
C SER A 143 -1.30 -0.10 14.00
N PRO A 144 -0.74 -0.61 15.12
CA PRO A 144 0.34 0.08 15.83
C PRO A 144 1.65 0.18 15.04
N VAL A 145 1.84 -0.65 14.01
CA VAL A 145 3.08 -0.72 13.20
C VAL A 145 2.86 -0.26 11.76
N ALA A 146 1.61 -0.06 11.35
CA ALA A 146 1.26 0.48 10.05
C ALA A 146 1.42 2.02 10.04
N LYS A 147 1.63 2.59 8.85
CA LYS A 147 1.61 4.05 8.61
C LYS A 147 0.24 4.68 8.92
N GLY A 148 -0.83 3.91 8.75
CA GLY A 148 -2.20 4.34 8.99
C GLY A 148 -3.21 3.22 8.76
N LEU A 149 -4.48 3.54 9.02
CA LEU A 149 -5.61 2.60 8.94
C LEU A 149 -6.78 3.24 8.20
N ILE A 150 -7.37 2.53 7.24
CA ILE A 150 -8.62 2.90 6.57
C ILE A 150 -9.58 1.71 6.64
N LEU A 151 -10.77 1.94 7.16
CA LEU A 151 -11.77 0.88 7.35
C LEU A 151 -13.21 1.34 7.08
N GLY A 152 -14.08 0.41 6.74
CA GLY A 152 -15.53 0.62 6.72
C GLY A 152 -16.12 1.23 5.46
N LEU A 153 -15.32 1.49 4.41
CA LEU A 153 -15.77 2.16 3.19
C LEU A 153 -15.87 1.21 1.98
N GLY A 154 -16.00 -0.09 2.24
CA GLY A 154 -16.04 -1.10 1.18
C GLY A 154 -14.72 -1.16 0.41
N LEU A 155 -14.79 -1.49 -0.88
CA LEU A 155 -13.62 -1.52 -1.76
C LEU A 155 -12.99 -0.13 -1.95
N LYS A 156 -13.75 0.96 -1.70
CA LYS A 156 -13.21 2.32 -1.74
C LYS A 156 -12.09 2.56 -0.71
N SER A 157 -12.02 1.77 0.36
CA SER A 157 -10.92 1.83 1.32
C SER A 157 -9.55 1.62 0.65
N TYR A 158 -9.45 0.72 -0.32
CA TYR A 158 -8.21 0.48 -1.07
C TYR A 158 -7.84 1.65 -1.98
N GLU A 159 -8.82 2.26 -2.63
CA GLU A 159 -8.59 3.43 -3.48
C GLU A 159 -8.11 4.63 -2.65
N LEU A 160 -8.71 4.87 -1.49
CA LEU A 160 -8.28 5.93 -0.57
C LEU A 160 -6.87 5.66 -0.03
N ALA A 161 -6.54 4.39 0.26
CA ALA A 161 -5.19 4.02 0.64
C ALA A 161 -4.18 4.29 -0.50
N LEU A 162 -4.54 3.98 -1.75
CA LEU A 162 -3.72 4.31 -2.91
C LEU A 162 -3.50 5.82 -3.03
N ILE A 163 -4.57 6.62 -2.96
CA ILE A 163 -4.49 8.09 -3.06
C ILE A 163 -3.57 8.68 -1.98
N SER A 164 -3.51 8.08 -0.78
CA SER A 164 -2.65 8.58 0.30
C SER A 164 -1.15 8.37 0.07
N PHE A 165 -0.77 7.62 -0.96
CA PHE A 165 0.62 7.48 -1.41
C PHE A 165 0.97 8.44 -2.56
N LEU A 166 -0.04 8.95 -3.28
CA LEU A 166 0.14 9.89 -4.40
C LEU A 166 0.36 11.31 -3.92
#